data_bc98834a76dcf8f51a633f9f495162da
#
_entry.id   bc98834a76dcf8f51a633f9f495162da
#
_cell.length_a   1.000
_cell.length_b   1.000
_cell.length_c   1.000
_cell.angle_alpha   90.00
_cell.angle_beta   90.00
_cell.angle_gamma   90.00
#
_symmetry.space_group_name_H-M   'P 1'
#
loop_
_entity.id
_entity.type
_entity.pdbx_description
1 polymer ?
#
loop_
_entity_poly.entity_id
_entity_poly.type
_entity_poly.pdbx_seq_one_letter_code
_entity_poly.pdbx_strand_id
1 'polypeptide(L)'
;MASTDGEMGVLPALLAERLGIPQATLLSEVSVADGVVRGRRDGDAASERVEAGLPAVVSVTDQSGEARYPSFKGIMAAKKKPVKSLDLDDVDLEAEDVGLAGAWTAVESAAERLPRTAGTVVKDEGVGGKVLAEFLTGLKFV
;
A
#
# COMPACT_ATOMS: atom_id res chain seq x y z
N MET A 1 -3.45 0.57 2.02
CA MET A 1 -2.28 0.79 1.15
C MET A 1 -1.28 1.66 1.85
N ALA A 2 -0.04 1.41 1.64
CA ALA A 2 1.05 2.24 2.13
C ALA A 2 1.22 3.47 1.24
N SER A 3 1.58 4.61 1.80
CA SER A 3 1.98 5.78 1.02
C SER A 3 3.40 5.61 0.51
N THR A 4 3.75 6.28 -0.59
CA THR A 4 5.09 6.18 -1.19
C THR A 4 6.20 6.70 -0.28
N ASP A 5 5.87 7.65 0.58
CA ASP A 5 6.78 8.30 1.53
C ASP A 5 6.87 7.56 2.87
N GLY A 6 5.75 7.28 3.50
CA GLY A 6 5.70 6.71 4.85
C GLY A 6 5.60 5.19 4.91
N GLU A 7 5.06 4.56 3.89
CA GLU A 7 4.81 3.10 3.76
C GLU A 7 4.16 2.42 4.98
N MET A 8 3.56 3.18 5.87
CA MET A 8 3.06 2.66 7.15
C MET A 8 1.73 1.91 7.04
N GLY A 9 0.93 2.18 5.99
CA GLY A 9 -0.36 1.51 5.77
C GLY A 9 -1.43 1.77 6.84
N VAL A 10 -1.24 2.73 7.73
CA VAL A 10 -2.09 2.96 8.91
C VAL A 10 -3.25 3.92 8.69
N LEU A 11 -3.24 4.69 7.61
CA LEU A 11 -4.25 5.73 7.37
C LEU A 11 -5.69 5.22 7.41
N PRO A 12 -6.05 4.06 6.82
CA PRO A 12 -7.41 3.54 6.92
C PRO A 12 -7.84 3.26 8.37
N ALA A 13 -6.94 2.72 9.19
CA ALA A 13 -7.22 2.44 10.60
C ALA A 13 -7.39 3.73 11.41
N LEU A 14 -6.54 4.74 11.16
CA LEU A 14 -6.66 6.06 11.78
C LEU A 14 -7.98 6.75 11.42
N LEU A 15 -8.41 6.65 10.16
CA LEU A 15 -9.70 7.18 9.72
C LEU A 15 -10.87 6.48 10.41
N ALA A 16 -10.85 5.15 10.49
CA ALA A 16 -11.90 4.39 11.15
C ALA A 16 -12.03 4.76 12.63
N GLU A 17 -10.91 4.88 13.33
CA GLU A 17 -10.86 5.30 14.73
C GLU A 17 -11.41 6.71 14.92
N ARG A 18 -10.98 7.67 14.10
CA ARG A 18 -11.46 9.05 14.17
C ARG A 18 -12.93 9.22 13.85
N LEU A 19 -13.46 8.40 12.95
CA LEU A 19 -14.88 8.39 12.58
C LEU A 19 -15.74 7.55 13.52
N GLY A 20 -15.16 6.76 14.41
CA GLY A 20 -15.86 5.85 15.30
C GLY A 20 -16.65 4.76 14.57
N ILE A 21 -16.16 4.28 13.42
CA ILE A 21 -16.82 3.27 12.61
C ILE A 21 -15.93 2.02 12.41
N PRO A 22 -16.54 0.86 12.12
CA PRO A 22 -15.80 -0.37 11.84
C PRO A 22 -14.79 -0.23 10.70
N GLN A 23 -13.79 -1.11 10.70
CA GLN A 23 -12.80 -1.19 9.65
C GLN A 23 -12.62 -2.61 9.11
N ALA A 24 -12.40 -2.71 7.79
CA ALA A 24 -11.99 -3.92 7.10
C ALA A 24 -10.82 -3.55 6.17
N THR A 25 -9.60 -3.67 6.67
CA THR A 25 -8.41 -3.09 6.04
C THR A 25 -7.48 -4.13 5.44
N LEU A 26 -6.72 -3.73 4.40
CA LEU A 26 -5.72 -4.53 3.69
C LEU A 26 -6.30 -5.82 3.08
N LEU A 27 -7.49 -5.72 2.49
CA LEU A 27 -8.17 -6.87 1.91
C LEU A 27 -7.58 -7.24 0.54
N SER A 28 -7.28 -8.52 0.36
CA SER A 28 -6.92 -9.12 -0.93
C SER A 28 -8.16 -9.57 -1.72
N GLU A 29 -9.26 -9.85 -1.03
CA GLU A 29 -10.58 -10.11 -1.61
C GLU A 29 -11.62 -9.27 -0.87
N VAL A 30 -12.60 -8.73 -1.58
CA VAL A 30 -13.66 -7.92 -0.97
C VAL A 30 -15.01 -8.18 -1.64
N SER A 31 -16.05 -8.29 -0.84
CA SER A 31 -17.44 -8.32 -1.28
C SER A 31 -18.29 -7.47 -0.35
N VAL A 32 -19.33 -6.84 -0.92
CA VAL A 32 -20.30 -6.06 -0.16
C VAL A 32 -21.69 -6.57 -0.49
N ALA A 33 -22.42 -7.03 0.50
CA ALA A 33 -23.80 -7.48 0.37
C ALA A 33 -24.53 -7.26 1.69
N ASP A 34 -25.82 -6.97 1.60
CA ASP A 34 -26.73 -6.88 2.74
C ASP A 34 -26.27 -5.93 3.85
N GLY A 35 -25.60 -4.82 3.48
CA GLY A 35 -25.07 -3.86 4.45
C GLY A 35 -23.81 -4.32 5.20
N VAL A 36 -23.15 -5.36 4.72
CA VAL A 36 -21.95 -5.93 5.32
C VAL A 36 -20.84 -6.03 4.28
N VAL A 37 -19.64 -5.63 4.66
CA VAL A 37 -18.42 -5.92 3.91
C VAL A 37 -17.77 -7.19 4.45
N ARG A 38 -17.38 -8.07 3.56
CA ARG A 38 -16.60 -9.29 3.85
C ARG A 38 -15.37 -9.33 2.99
N GLY A 39 -14.28 -9.81 3.54
CA GLY A 39 -13.05 -9.91 2.78
C GLY A 39 -12.03 -10.86 3.38
N ARG A 40 -10.97 -11.09 2.61
CA ARG A 40 -9.78 -11.82 3.05
C ARG A 40 -8.63 -10.86 3.24
N ARG A 41 -7.96 -10.98 4.36
CA ARG A 41 -6.72 -10.27 4.68
C ARG A 41 -5.61 -11.28 4.83
N ASP A 42 -4.55 -11.13 4.05
CA ASP A 42 -3.41 -12.02 4.10
C ASP A 42 -2.30 -11.37 4.94
N GLY A 43 -1.87 -12.06 5.99
CA GLY A 43 -0.75 -11.72 6.84
C GLY A 43 0.39 -12.74 6.70
N ASP A 44 1.51 -12.48 7.36
CA ASP A 44 2.70 -13.33 7.25
C ASP A 44 2.48 -14.76 7.78
N ALA A 45 1.67 -14.90 8.81
CA ALA A 45 1.44 -16.19 9.47
C ALA A 45 0.12 -16.88 9.07
N ALA A 46 -0.88 -16.12 8.64
CA ALA A 46 -2.21 -16.65 8.33
C ALA A 46 -3.02 -15.73 7.44
N SER A 47 -3.98 -16.30 6.72
CA SER A 47 -5.05 -15.55 6.05
C SER A 47 -6.27 -15.48 6.97
N GLU A 48 -6.83 -14.30 7.13
CA GLU A 48 -8.00 -14.03 7.96
C GLU A 48 -9.23 -13.72 7.08
N ARG A 49 -10.38 -14.21 7.49
CA ARG A 49 -11.66 -13.73 6.96
C ARG A 49 -12.23 -12.69 7.92
N VAL A 50 -12.46 -11.50 7.41
CA VAL A 50 -12.97 -10.38 8.19
C VAL A 50 -14.33 -9.94 7.70
N GLU A 51 -15.16 -9.45 8.61
CA GLU A 51 -16.49 -8.94 8.33
C GLU A 51 -16.73 -7.65 9.12
N ALA A 52 -17.36 -6.66 8.50
CA ALA A 52 -17.75 -5.42 9.15
C ALA A 52 -19.10 -4.93 8.63
N GLY A 53 -19.96 -4.44 9.54
CA GLY A 53 -21.20 -3.75 9.17
C GLY A 53 -20.93 -2.37 8.60
N LEU A 54 -21.73 -1.95 7.61
CA LEU A 54 -21.65 -0.61 7.04
C LEU A 54 -22.41 0.41 7.91
N PRO A 55 -21.95 1.67 8.00
CA PRO A 55 -20.77 2.22 7.33
C PRO A 55 -19.44 1.71 7.92
N ALA A 56 -18.45 1.48 7.09
CA ALA A 56 -17.13 1.00 7.49
C ALA A 56 -16.02 1.62 6.61
N VAL A 57 -14.81 1.76 7.14
CA VAL A 57 -13.63 2.06 6.33
C VAL A 57 -13.09 0.76 5.75
N VAL A 58 -12.97 0.74 4.42
CA VAL A 58 -12.44 -0.43 3.70
C VAL A 58 -11.17 -0.04 2.96
N SER A 59 -10.12 -0.81 3.11
CA SER A 59 -8.95 -0.69 2.26
C SER A 59 -8.59 -2.02 1.60
N VAL A 60 -8.08 -1.94 0.40
CA VAL A 60 -7.75 -3.10 -0.42
C VAL A 60 -6.28 -3.09 -0.82
N THR A 61 -5.74 -4.25 -1.11
CA THR A 61 -4.41 -4.41 -1.72
C THR A 61 -4.53 -4.48 -3.24
N ASP A 62 -3.42 -4.47 -3.93
CA ASP A 62 -3.32 -4.67 -5.38
C ASP A 62 -3.80 -6.06 -5.82
N GLN A 63 -3.90 -7.02 -4.89
CA GLN A 63 -4.43 -8.37 -5.16
C GLN A 63 -5.97 -8.42 -5.22
N SER A 64 -6.66 -7.37 -4.80
CA SER A 64 -8.14 -7.36 -4.72
C SER A 64 -8.85 -7.37 -6.07
N GLY A 65 -8.13 -7.20 -7.17
CA GLY A 65 -8.65 -7.24 -8.53
C GLY A 65 -7.81 -6.44 -9.51
N GLU A 66 -8.12 -6.62 -10.78
CA GLU A 66 -7.47 -5.87 -11.85
C GLU A 66 -8.22 -4.59 -12.18
N ALA A 67 -7.48 -3.51 -12.42
CA ALA A 67 -8.04 -2.25 -12.86
C ALA A 67 -8.61 -2.39 -14.29
N ARG A 68 -9.83 -1.91 -14.48
CA ARG A 68 -10.46 -1.91 -15.81
C ARG A 68 -9.78 -0.88 -16.71
N TYR A 69 -9.46 -1.28 -17.94
CA TYR A 69 -9.01 -0.34 -18.95
C TYR A 69 -10.13 0.66 -19.31
N PRO A 70 -9.85 1.96 -19.28
CA PRO A 70 -10.85 2.97 -19.62
C PRO A 70 -11.20 2.90 -21.11
N SER A 71 -12.48 2.86 -21.44
CA SER A 71 -12.95 3.02 -22.82
C SER A 71 -12.79 4.47 -23.29
N PHE A 72 -12.70 4.71 -24.60
CA PHE A 72 -12.63 6.08 -25.15
C PHE A 72 -13.79 6.95 -24.66
N LYS A 73 -15.03 6.41 -24.66
CA LYS A 73 -16.21 7.09 -24.12
C LYS A 73 -16.06 7.42 -22.64
N GLY A 74 -15.47 6.50 -21.85
CA GLY A 74 -15.18 6.71 -20.44
C GLY A 74 -14.18 7.82 -20.20
N ILE A 75 -13.11 7.90 -20.97
CA ILE A 75 -12.10 8.98 -20.91
C ILE A 75 -12.75 10.34 -21.22
N MET A 76 -13.58 10.41 -22.27
CA MET A 76 -14.27 11.66 -22.63
C MET A 76 -15.29 12.08 -21.57
N ALA A 77 -15.98 11.12 -20.95
CA ALA A 77 -16.90 11.41 -19.86
C ALA A 77 -16.16 11.88 -18.59
N ALA A 78 -15.03 11.27 -18.26
CA ALA A 78 -14.21 11.65 -17.11
C ALA A 78 -13.69 13.10 -17.21
N LYS A 79 -13.29 13.56 -18.40
CA LYS A 79 -12.85 14.94 -18.65
C LYS A 79 -13.92 16.01 -18.35
N LYS A 80 -15.18 15.61 -18.35
CA LYS A 80 -16.32 16.51 -18.09
C LYS A 80 -16.78 16.48 -16.63
N LYS A 81 -16.22 15.58 -15.80
CA LYS A 81 -16.58 15.52 -14.39
C LYS A 81 -15.95 16.68 -13.62
N PRO A 82 -16.70 17.28 -12.68
CA PRO A 82 -16.14 18.34 -11.85
C PRO A 82 -15.02 17.77 -10.97
N VAL A 83 -13.92 18.52 -10.90
CA VAL A 83 -12.84 18.29 -9.94
C VAL A 83 -12.88 19.47 -8.96
N LYS A 84 -13.12 19.19 -7.69
CA LYS A 84 -13.05 20.20 -6.62
C LYS A 84 -11.65 20.18 -6.04
N SER A 85 -10.93 21.29 -6.17
CA SER A 85 -9.67 21.52 -5.43
C SER A 85 -10.04 22.18 -4.11
N LEU A 86 -9.43 21.74 -3.03
CA LEU A 86 -9.56 22.30 -1.70
C LEU A 86 -8.18 22.81 -1.28
N ASP A 87 -8.14 23.95 -0.62
CA ASP A 87 -6.96 24.45 0.07
C ASP A 87 -7.10 24.25 1.60
N LEU A 88 -6.14 24.74 2.36
CA LEU A 88 -6.14 24.56 3.83
C LEU A 88 -7.30 25.29 4.50
N ASP A 89 -7.65 26.47 3.99
CA ASP A 89 -8.75 27.26 4.52
C ASP A 89 -10.11 26.56 4.32
N ASP A 90 -10.27 25.83 3.21
CA ASP A 90 -11.47 25.03 2.92
C ASP A 90 -11.70 23.87 3.90
N VAL A 91 -10.68 23.49 4.65
CA VAL A 91 -10.70 22.35 5.58
C VAL A 91 -10.32 22.74 7.02
N ASP A 92 -10.32 24.04 7.31
CA ASP A 92 -10.03 24.62 8.62
C ASP A 92 -8.67 24.14 9.20
N LEU A 93 -7.63 24.13 8.37
CA LEU A 93 -6.27 23.80 8.77
C LEU A 93 -5.34 24.99 8.60
N GLU A 94 -4.46 25.19 9.55
CA GLU A 94 -3.39 26.18 9.47
C GLU A 94 -2.11 25.59 8.82
N ALA A 95 -1.28 26.42 8.26
CA ALA A 95 -0.03 25.98 7.61
C ALA A 95 0.92 25.28 8.59
N GLU A 96 0.86 25.64 9.87
CA GLU A 96 1.63 25.05 10.96
C GLU A 96 1.20 23.62 11.32
N ASP A 97 -0.04 23.23 10.98
CA ASP A 97 -0.59 21.92 11.29
C ASP A 97 -0.19 20.84 10.27
N VAL A 98 0.38 21.24 9.15
CA VAL A 98 0.62 20.36 8.01
C VAL A 98 2.06 20.39 7.49
N GLY A 99 2.38 19.43 6.64
CA GLY A 99 3.69 19.33 6.00
C GLY A 99 4.83 19.20 7.02
N LEU A 100 5.96 19.82 6.73
CA LEU A 100 7.13 19.77 7.61
C LEU A 100 6.94 20.55 8.92
N ALA A 101 6.07 21.53 8.95
CA ALA A 101 5.80 22.31 10.16
C ALA A 101 5.03 21.47 11.20
N GLY A 102 4.03 20.69 10.76
CA GLY A 102 3.25 19.79 11.61
C GLY A 102 3.87 18.40 11.80
N ALA A 103 4.97 18.08 11.12
CA ALA A 103 5.57 16.75 11.18
C ALA A 103 6.41 16.54 12.45
N TRP A 104 6.26 15.38 13.07
CA TRP A 104 7.07 14.99 14.24
C TRP A 104 8.42 14.40 13.85
N THR A 105 8.65 14.18 12.56
CA THR A 105 9.89 13.67 11.97
C THR A 105 10.34 14.57 10.84
N ALA A 106 11.64 14.73 10.69
CA ALA A 106 12.25 15.46 9.60
C ALA A 106 13.22 14.57 8.83
N VAL A 107 13.24 14.72 7.50
CA VAL A 107 14.24 14.04 6.67
C VAL A 107 15.54 14.83 6.76
N GLU A 108 16.55 14.25 7.40
CA GLU A 108 17.86 14.90 7.56
C GLU A 108 18.69 14.84 6.27
N SER A 109 18.59 13.73 5.54
CA SER A 109 19.32 13.56 4.29
C SER A 109 18.61 12.60 3.35
N ALA A 110 18.82 12.78 2.06
CA ALA A 110 18.42 11.84 1.03
C ALA A 110 19.60 11.64 0.07
N ALA A 111 19.88 10.39 -0.29
CA ALA A 111 20.90 10.05 -1.24
C ALA A 111 20.34 9.12 -2.31
N GLU A 112 20.78 9.31 -3.54
CA GLU A 112 20.40 8.40 -4.63
C GLU A 112 20.99 7.02 -4.36
N ARG A 113 20.16 5.99 -4.51
CA ARG A 113 20.63 4.61 -4.41
C ARG A 113 21.51 4.31 -5.63
N LEU A 114 22.74 3.93 -5.35
CA LEU A 114 23.66 3.50 -6.42
C LEU A 114 23.05 2.35 -7.24
N PRO A 115 23.25 2.34 -8.57
CA PRO A 115 22.83 1.23 -9.42
C PRO A 115 23.36 -0.09 -8.89
N ARG A 116 22.54 -1.13 -8.97
CA ARG A 116 23.00 -2.47 -8.60
C ARG A 116 24.10 -2.89 -9.56
N THR A 117 25.23 -3.33 -9.02
CA THR A 117 26.27 -3.98 -9.82
C THR A 117 25.80 -5.36 -10.25
N ALA A 118 26.26 -5.81 -11.40
CA ALA A 118 26.03 -7.18 -11.83
C ALA A 118 26.63 -8.14 -10.78
N GLY A 119 25.78 -9.02 -10.24
CA GLY A 119 26.22 -10.05 -9.31
C GLY A 119 26.99 -11.16 -10.02
N THR A 120 27.41 -12.16 -9.28
CA THR A 120 28.03 -13.37 -9.85
C THR A 120 26.95 -14.21 -10.54
N VAL A 121 27.10 -14.41 -11.84
CA VAL A 121 26.23 -15.28 -12.63
C VAL A 121 26.95 -16.62 -12.82
N VAL A 122 26.35 -17.68 -12.31
CA VAL A 122 26.86 -19.05 -12.48
C VAL A 122 25.89 -19.81 -13.39
N LYS A 123 26.41 -20.35 -14.51
CA LYS A 123 25.65 -21.30 -15.31
C LYS A 123 25.69 -22.66 -14.62
N ASP A 124 24.50 -23.23 -14.44
CA ASP A 124 24.41 -24.59 -13.89
C ASP A 124 24.72 -25.62 -14.95
N GLU A 125 25.86 -26.27 -14.79
CA GLU A 125 26.32 -27.42 -15.59
C GLU A 125 26.23 -28.72 -14.77
N GLY A 126 25.28 -28.81 -13.84
CA GLY A 126 25.02 -29.95 -12.96
C GLY A 126 25.62 -29.81 -11.55
N VAL A 127 26.27 -28.68 -11.24
CA VAL A 127 26.86 -28.40 -9.92
C VAL A 127 26.38 -27.10 -9.28
N GLY A 128 25.40 -26.42 -9.89
CA GLY A 128 24.93 -25.11 -9.47
C GLY A 128 24.43 -25.07 -8.02
N GLY A 129 23.77 -26.13 -7.56
CA GLY A 129 23.32 -26.23 -6.16
C GLY A 129 24.49 -26.23 -5.16
N LYS A 130 25.61 -26.90 -5.47
CA LYS A 130 26.80 -26.91 -4.63
C LYS A 130 27.46 -25.52 -4.60
N VAL A 131 27.59 -24.87 -5.75
CA VAL A 131 28.17 -23.53 -5.87
C VAL A 131 27.32 -22.51 -5.10
N LEU A 132 26.01 -22.63 -5.17
CA LEU A 132 25.10 -21.76 -4.39
C LEU A 132 25.28 -21.98 -2.88
N ALA A 133 25.32 -23.21 -2.43
CA ALA A 133 25.55 -23.54 -1.02
C ALA A 133 26.88 -22.99 -0.51
N GLU A 134 27.98 -23.17 -1.26
CA GLU A 134 29.29 -22.62 -0.92
C GLU A 134 29.27 -21.08 -0.85
N PHE A 135 28.57 -20.42 -1.79
CA PHE A 135 28.41 -18.98 -1.81
C PHE A 135 27.64 -18.48 -0.56
N LEU A 136 26.52 -19.11 -0.23
CA LEU A 136 25.71 -18.73 0.94
C LEU A 136 26.47 -18.97 2.25
N THR A 137 27.21 -20.07 2.37
CA THR A 137 28.06 -20.36 3.52
C THR A 137 29.18 -19.34 3.65
N GLY A 138 29.79 -18.93 2.54
CA GLY A 138 30.81 -17.88 2.52
C GLY A 138 30.31 -16.52 3.00
N LEU A 139 29.03 -16.22 2.77
CA LEU A 139 28.35 -15.02 3.25
C LEU A 139 27.77 -15.15 4.67
N LYS A 140 27.91 -16.29 5.32
CA LYS A 140 27.39 -16.61 6.66
C LYS A 140 25.87 -16.47 6.77
N PHE A 141 25.12 -16.78 5.70
CA PHE A 141 23.67 -16.87 5.72
C PHE A 141 23.16 -18.24 6.21
N VAL A 142 24.00 -19.24 6.22
CA VAL A 142 23.77 -20.60 6.72
C VAL A 142 25.03 -21.09 7.41
#